data_ca60d9dbad59473e73c5645b1239bb2c
#
_entry.id   ca60d9dbad59473e73c5645b1239bb2c
#
_cell.length_a   1.000
_cell.length_b   1.000
_cell.length_c   1.000
_cell.angle_alpha   90.00
_cell.angle_beta   90.00
_cell.angle_gamma   90.00
#
_symmetry.space_group_name_H-M   'P 1'
#
loop_
_entity.id
_entity.type
_entity.pdbx_description
1 polymer ?
#
loop_
_entity_poly.entity_id
_entity_poly.type
_entity_poly.pdbx_seq_one_letter_code
_entity_poly.pdbx_strand_id
1 'polypeptide(L)'
;MRRYRVAVAVIAMYKLPASISPDNVATHFEKTLYSGDYDDMDGDETEIINKIIAKDNVRWWHRIKERRPGEFFINGHRKMYPDFLVMTESGNLVVVEVKGPHLDGTDSREKAELGKTWADMSGTHFKYFMVFKKAGDGVPGAMLLNDFLNTLAQL
;
A
#
# COMPACT_ATOMS: atom_id res chain seq x y z
N MET A 1 11.29 -15.20 24.50
CA MET A 1 11.27 -13.74 24.64
C MET A 1 11.68 -13.00 23.37
N ARG A 2 12.78 -13.38 22.71
CA ARG A 2 13.21 -12.73 21.46
C ARG A 2 12.18 -12.84 20.33
N ARG A 3 11.60 -14.03 20.12
CA ARG A 3 10.57 -14.25 19.09
C ARG A 3 9.33 -13.41 19.32
N TYR A 4 8.93 -13.29 20.57
CA TYR A 4 7.77 -12.49 20.92
C TYR A 4 8.02 -10.99 20.66
N ARG A 5 9.21 -10.51 21.01
CA ARG A 5 9.59 -9.11 20.76
C ARG A 5 9.65 -8.79 19.25
N VAL A 6 10.16 -9.71 18.47
CA VAL A 6 10.20 -9.55 17.01
C VAL A 6 8.78 -9.52 16.45
N ALA A 7 7.93 -10.43 16.88
CA ALA A 7 6.52 -10.45 16.48
C ALA A 7 5.80 -9.14 16.86
N VAL A 8 6.02 -8.66 18.08
CA VAL A 8 5.46 -7.38 18.53
C VAL A 8 5.99 -6.21 17.71
N ALA A 9 7.29 -6.21 17.39
CA ALA A 9 7.88 -5.16 16.54
C ALA A 9 7.29 -5.17 15.12
N VAL A 10 7.12 -6.34 14.52
CA VAL A 10 6.47 -6.50 13.23
C VAL A 10 5.02 -6.03 13.29
N ILE A 11 4.28 -6.39 14.33
CA ILE A 11 2.90 -5.91 14.55
C ILE A 11 2.88 -4.38 14.72
N ALA A 12 3.84 -3.82 15.44
CA ALA A 12 3.93 -2.38 15.62
C ALA A 12 4.26 -1.62 14.33
N MET A 13 4.99 -2.24 13.41
CA MET A 13 5.26 -1.68 12.09
C MET A 13 4.06 -1.80 11.13
N TYR A 14 3.09 -2.58 11.53
CA TYR A 14 1.93 -2.94 10.75
C TYR A 14 0.68 -2.82 11.64
N LYS A 15 0.29 -1.59 11.86
CA LYS A 15 -0.90 -1.26 12.64
C LYS A 15 -1.99 -0.74 11.73
N LEU A 16 -3.23 -1.13 12.05
CA LEU A 16 -4.41 -0.67 11.35
C LEU A 16 -5.44 -0.15 12.36
N PRO A 17 -6.27 0.82 11.99
CA PRO A 17 -7.36 1.28 12.83
C PRO A 17 -8.32 0.13 13.17
N ALA A 18 -8.88 0.15 14.38
CA ALA A 18 -9.92 -0.80 14.75
C ALA A 18 -11.20 -0.59 13.91
N SER A 19 -11.45 0.64 13.49
CA SER A 19 -12.55 1.00 12.60
C SER A 19 -12.17 2.24 11.79
N ILE A 20 -12.84 2.45 10.68
CA ILE A 20 -12.66 3.65 9.86
C ILE A 20 -13.83 4.62 10.05
N SER A 21 -13.56 5.90 9.80
CA SER A 21 -14.59 6.94 9.87
C SER A 21 -15.70 6.66 8.84
N PRO A 22 -16.98 6.85 9.18
CA PRO A 22 -18.06 6.70 8.21
C PRO A 22 -18.07 7.79 7.14
N ASP A 23 -17.31 8.87 7.32
CA ASP A 23 -17.23 9.95 6.34
C ASP A 23 -16.50 9.46 5.06
N ASN A 24 -17.13 9.68 3.92
CA ASN A 24 -16.61 9.29 2.61
C ASN A 24 -16.31 7.78 2.48
N VAL A 25 -17.05 6.94 3.16
CA VAL A 25 -16.94 5.49 3.05
C VAL A 25 -17.97 4.98 2.04
N ALA A 26 -17.50 4.24 1.06
CA ALA A 26 -18.33 3.53 0.10
C ALA A 26 -18.34 2.03 0.40
N THR A 27 -19.49 1.40 0.20
CA THR A 27 -19.66 -0.04 0.46
C THR A 27 -19.76 -0.86 -0.81
N HIS A 28 -19.69 -0.24 -1.99
CA HIS A 28 -19.80 -0.93 -3.28
C HIS A 28 -18.51 -1.63 -3.73
N PHE A 29 -17.38 -1.30 -3.12
CA PHE A 29 -16.11 -1.96 -3.46
C PHE A 29 -16.06 -3.37 -2.86
N GLU A 30 -15.60 -4.32 -3.65
CA GLU A 30 -15.35 -5.68 -3.18
C GLU A 30 -14.01 -5.78 -2.42
N LYS A 31 -13.88 -6.81 -1.61
CA LYS A 31 -12.66 -7.20 -0.90
C LYS A 31 -12.10 -6.15 0.06
N THR A 32 -12.89 -5.22 0.54
CA THR A 32 -12.44 -4.25 1.53
C THR A 32 -12.16 -4.92 2.88
N LEU A 33 -11.10 -4.50 3.57
CA LEU A 33 -10.79 -4.99 4.91
C LEU A 33 -11.88 -4.65 5.93
N TYR A 34 -12.44 -3.45 5.83
CA TYR A 34 -13.58 -3.02 6.63
C TYR A 34 -14.88 -3.27 5.87
N SER A 35 -16.03 -3.00 6.46
CA SER A 35 -17.33 -3.16 5.80
C SER A 35 -17.56 -2.23 4.60
N GLY A 36 -16.63 -1.34 4.35
CA GLY A 36 -16.49 -0.46 3.20
C GLY A 36 -15.11 0.15 3.26
N ASP A 37 -14.78 1.05 2.36
CA ASP A 37 -13.53 1.80 2.44
C ASP A 37 -13.72 3.23 1.90
N TYR A 38 -12.71 4.07 2.10
CA TYR A 38 -12.78 5.48 1.70
C TYR A 38 -12.92 5.65 0.20
N ASP A 39 -13.81 6.56 -0.20
CA ASP A 39 -14.15 6.84 -1.61
C ASP A 39 -13.64 8.22 -2.08
N ASP A 40 -12.72 8.81 -1.36
CA ASP A 40 -12.09 10.07 -1.73
C ASP A 40 -10.82 9.89 -2.57
N MET A 41 -10.85 8.88 -3.44
CA MET A 41 -9.77 8.56 -4.37
C MET A 41 -9.88 9.38 -5.66
N ASP A 42 -8.72 9.75 -6.20
CA ASP A 42 -8.69 10.34 -7.54
C ASP A 42 -8.92 9.27 -8.64
N GLY A 43 -8.94 9.71 -9.89
CA GLY A 43 -9.22 8.81 -11.01
C GLY A 43 -8.17 7.72 -11.20
N ASP A 44 -6.90 8.03 -10.98
CA ASP A 44 -5.81 7.06 -11.11
C ASP A 44 -5.84 6.04 -9.98
N GLU A 45 -6.06 6.48 -8.76
CA GLU A 45 -6.20 5.60 -7.61
C GLU A 45 -7.39 4.66 -7.77
N THR A 46 -8.53 5.16 -8.22
CA THR A 46 -9.73 4.37 -8.47
C THR A 46 -9.51 3.31 -9.54
N GLU A 47 -8.86 3.68 -10.63
CA GLU A 47 -8.53 2.74 -11.71
C GLU A 47 -7.61 1.62 -11.20
N ILE A 48 -6.57 1.98 -10.48
CA ILE A 48 -5.58 1.04 -9.99
C ILE A 48 -6.21 0.07 -8.99
N ILE A 49 -7.01 0.56 -8.04
CA ILE A 49 -7.63 -0.32 -7.05
C ILE A 49 -8.65 -1.27 -7.70
N ASN A 50 -9.39 -0.84 -8.69
CA ASN A 50 -10.29 -1.71 -9.41
C ASN A 50 -9.55 -2.85 -10.14
N LYS A 51 -8.38 -2.57 -10.69
CA LYS A 51 -7.53 -3.59 -11.31
C LYS A 51 -6.90 -4.53 -10.29
N ILE A 52 -6.57 -4.04 -9.11
CA ILE A 52 -6.08 -4.86 -8.00
C ILE A 52 -7.19 -5.81 -7.51
N ILE A 53 -8.39 -5.30 -7.29
CA ILE A 53 -9.56 -6.08 -6.85
C ILE A 53 -9.86 -7.23 -7.82
N ALA A 54 -9.65 -7.02 -9.11
CA ALA A 54 -9.88 -8.03 -10.13
C ALA A 54 -8.90 -9.22 -10.09
N LYS A 55 -7.82 -9.15 -9.32
CA LYS A 55 -6.88 -10.26 -9.16
C LYS A 55 -7.43 -11.31 -8.20
N ASP A 56 -7.43 -12.56 -8.62
CA ASP A 56 -8.00 -13.66 -7.84
C ASP A 56 -7.26 -13.90 -6.52
N ASN A 57 -5.97 -13.60 -6.48
CA ASN A 57 -5.13 -13.81 -5.30
C ASN A 57 -5.17 -12.65 -4.29
N VAL A 58 -5.95 -11.61 -4.54
CA VAL A 58 -6.16 -10.53 -3.57
C VAL A 58 -7.24 -10.92 -2.59
N ARG A 59 -6.90 -10.93 -1.31
CA ARG A 59 -7.80 -11.29 -0.22
C ARG A 59 -8.57 -10.10 0.31
N TRP A 60 -7.88 -8.99 0.62
CA TRP A 60 -8.48 -7.75 1.03
C TRP A 60 -7.57 -6.57 0.70
N TRP A 61 -8.14 -5.39 0.74
CA TRP A 61 -7.41 -4.13 0.57
C TRP A 61 -7.96 -3.06 1.49
N HIS A 62 -7.16 -2.05 1.74
CA HIS A 62 -7.53 -0.87 2.51
C HIS A 62 -6.85 0.38 1.93
N ARG A 63 -7.64 1.46 1.79
CA ARG A 63 -7.11 2.77 1.47
C ARG A 63 -6.57 3.43 2.73
N ILE A 64 -5.30 3.75 2.72
CA ILE A 64 -4.65 4.45 3.82
C ILE A 64 -5.06 5.92 3.77
N LYS A 65 -5.60 6.42 4.87
CA LYS A 65 -5.98 7.83 4.98
C LYS A 65 -5.04 8.54 5.94
N GLU A 66 -4.32 9.50 5.39
CA GLU A 66 -3.30 10.25 6.11
C GLU A 66 -3.82 10.83 7.43
N ARG A 67 -3.01 10.71 8.47
CA ARG A 67 -3.24 11.31 9.80
C ARG A 67 -4.49 10.82 10.54
N ARG A 68 -5.05 9.70 10.16
CA ARG A 68 -6.13 9.09 10.95
C ARG A 68 -5.55 8.31 12.13
N PRO A 69 -6.20 8.33 13.30
CA PRO A 69 -5.71 7.59 14.48
C PRO A 69 -5.56 6.10 14.18
N GLY A 70 -4.40 5.55 14.49
CA GLY A 70 -4.11 4.13 14.28
C GLY A 70 -3.80 3.73 12.85
N GLU A 71 -3.83 4.67 11.90
CA GLU A 71 -3.59 4.39 10.49
C GLU A 71 -2.16 3.91 10.22
N PHE A 72 -2.03 3.11 9.19
CA PHE A 72 -0.73 2.61 8.74
C PHE A 72 0.15 3.77 8.24
N PHE A 73 1.41 3.74 8.60
CA PHE A 73 2.43 4.61 8.02
C PHE A 73 3.79 3.93 8.07
N ILE A 74 4.70 4.38 7.20
CA ILE A 74 6.10 4.00 7.24
C ILE A 74 6.87 5.13 7.92
N ASN A 75 7.67 4.75 8.93
CA ASN A 75 8.38 5.72 9.74
C ASN A 75 9.74 6.07 9.11
N GLY A 76 9.90 7.31 8.71
CA GLY A 76 11.14 7.88 8.18
C GLY A 76 11.44 9.20 8.84
N HIS A 77 12.06 10.15 8.12
CA HIS A 77 12.19 11.53 8.59
C HIS A 77 10.84 12.15 8.91
N ARG A 78 9.86 11.79 8.10
CA ARG A 78 8.45 12.10 8.29
C ARG A 78 7.69 10.79 8.21
N LYS A 79 6.50 10.75 8.80
CA LYS A 79 5.57 9.65 8.57
C LYS A 79 5.16 9.65 7.10
N MET A 80 5.38 8.53 6.43
CA MET A 80 4.94 8.33 5.06
C MET A 80 3.66 7.52 5.06
N TYR A 81 2.62 8.05 4.45
CA TYR A 81 1.33 7.38 4.29
C TYR A 81 1.17 6.94 2.82
N PRO A 82 1.43 5.68 2.51
CA PRO A 82 1.14 5.15 1.17
C PRO A 82 -0.35 5.17 0.87
N ASP A 83 -0.72 4.86 -0.38
CA ASP A 83 -2.13 4.93 -0.77
C ASP A 83 -2.92 3.69 -0.35
N PHE A 84 -2.36 2.50 -0.55
CA PHE A 84 -3.09 1.25 -0.32
C PHE A 84 -2.27 0.20 0.41
N LEU A 85 -2.97 -0.58 1.23
CA LEU A 85 -2.54 -1.90 1.67
C LEU A 85 -3.33 -2.97 0.95
N VAL A 86 -2.65 -4.01 0.51
CA VAL A 86 -3.27 -5.16 -0.16
C VAL A 86 -2.73 -6.44 0.48
N MET A 87 -3.63 -7.31 0.89
CA MET A 87 -3.27 -8.64 1.39
C MET A 87 -3.55 -9.68 0.32
N THR A 88 -2.56 -10.51 0.02
CA THR A 88 -2.75 -11.62 -0.90
C THR A 88 -3.21 -12.88 -0.15
N GLU A 89 -3.78 -13.84 -0.87
CA GLU A 89 -4.22 -15.12 -0.30
C GLU A 89 -3.05 -15.91 0.29
N SER A 90 -1.84 -15.75 -0.24
CA SER A 90 -0.64 -16.38 0.30
C SER A 90 -0.04 -15.67 1.53
N GLY A 91 -0.65 -14.57 1.97
CA GLY A 91 -0.24 -13.86 3.18
C GLY A 91 0.80 -12.77 2.97
N ASN A 92 1.01 -12.30 1.76
CA ASN A 92 1.86 -11.14 1.50
C ASN A 92 1.10 -9.84 1.73
N LEU A 93 1.65 -8.97 2.56
CA LEU A 93 1.17 -7.61 2.71
C LEU A 93 1.91 -6.72 1.71
N VAL A 94 1.15 -6.16 0.79
CA VAL A 94 1.66 -5.33 -0.30
C VAL A 94 1.26 -3.88 -0.07
N VAL A 95 2.25 -3.03 0.06
CA VAL A 95 2.06 -1.59 0.19
C VAL A 95 2.18 -0.96 -1.19
N VAL A 96 1.21 -0.16 -1.58
CA VAL A 96 1.15 0.46 -2.90
C VAL A 96 1.09 1.97 -2.75
N GLU A 97 2.04 2.65 -3.39
CA GLU A 97 2.06 4.09 -3.56
C GLU A 97 1.81 4.41 -5.02
N VAL A 98 0.76 5.16 -5.31
CA VAL A 98 0.40 5.56 -6.67
C VAL A 98 1.00 6.91 -6.98
N LYS A 99 1.67 7.04 -8.11
CA LYS A 99 2.28 8.30 -8.56
C LYS A 99 1.75 8.71 -9.92
N GLY A 100 1.41 9.99 -10.02
CA GLY A 100 1.09 10.63 -11.29
C GLY A 100 2.34 10.90 -12.13
N PRO A 101 2.17 11.20 -13.43
CA PRO A 101 3.28 11.32 -14.37
C PRO A 101 4.21 12.52 -14.11
N HIS A 102 3.81 13.46 -13.28
CA HIS A 102 4.60 14.67 -12.99
C HIS A 102 5.31 14.63 -11.63
N LEU A 103 5.26 13.50 -10.92
CA LEU A 103 5.73 13.39 -9.54
C LEU A 103 6.92 12.44 -9.40
N ASP A 104 7.82 12.44 -10.37
CA ASP A 104 9.02 11.61 -10.42
C ASP A 104 10.26 12.28 -9.82
N GLY A 105 10.08 13.30 -9.01
CA GLY A 105 11.18 14.06 -8.42
C GLY A 105 11.82 13.44 -7.20
N THR A 106 12.59 14.25 -6.48
CA THR A 106 13.34 13.84 -5.28
C THR A 106 12.45 13.23 -4.20
N ASP A 107 11.27 13.80 -3.98
CA ASP A 107 10.31 13.26 -3.00
C ASP A 107 9.88 11.82 -3.33
N SER A 108 9.63 11.53 -4.61
CA SER A 108 9.27 10.18 -5.05
C SER A 108 10.42 9.19 -4.86
N ARG A 109 11.65 9.60 -5.11
CA ARG A 109 12.83 8.77 -4.87
C ARG A 109 13.02 8.44 -3.41
N GLU A 110 12.90 9.44 -2.54
CA GLU A 110 13.00 9.26 -1.09
C GLU A 110 11.92 8.31 -0.57
N LYS A 111 10.69 8.45 -1.05
CA LYS A 111 9.59 7.55 -0.67
C LYS A 111 9.81 6.12 -1.17
N ALA A 112 10.26 5.95 -2.40
CA ALA A 112 10.56 4.64 -2.97
C ALA A 112 11.67 3.94 -2.19
N GLU A 113 12.72 4.66 -1.83
CA GLU A 113 13.83 4.15 -1.05
C GLU A 113 13.41 3.77 0.37
N LEU A 114 12.63 4.62 1.03
CA LEU A 114 12.08 4.35 2.35
C LEU A 114 11.17 3.13 2.35
N GLY A 115 10.29 3.04 1.38
CA GLY A 115 9.36 1.90 1.23
C GLY A 115 10.11 0.59 1.00
N LYS A 116 11.12 0.60 0.14
CA LYS A 116 11.97 -0.57 -0.10
C LYS A 116 12.70 -1.00 1.17
N THR A 117 13.29 -0.06 1.88
CA THR A 117 13.99 -0.33 3.14
C THR A 117 13.02 -0.93 4.17
N TRP A 118 11.83 -0.37 4.30
CA TRP A 118 10.80 -0.91 5.18
C TRP A 118 10.46 -2.36 4.83
N ALA A 119 10.23 -2.65 3.56
CA ALA A 119 9.89 -4.00 3.11
C ALA A 119 11.02 -4.99 3.38
N ASP A 120 12.25 -4.62 3.06
CA ASP A 120 13.44 -5.46 3.28
C ASP A 120 13.65 -5.77 4.77
N MET A 121 13.38 -4.80 5.65
CA MET A 121 13.53 -4.97 7.10
C MET A 121 12.35 -5.70 7.76
N SER A 122 11.18 -5.65 7.15
CA SER A 122 9.96 -6.23 7.73
C SER A 122 9.85 -7.74 7.53
N GLY A 123 10.47 -8.29 6.52
CA GLY A 123 10.49 -9.72 6.23
C GLY A 123 9.94 -10.08 4.85
N THR A 124 9.99 -11.38 4.54
CA THR A 124 9.68 -11.88 3.19
C THR A 124 8.23 -11.70 2.74
N HIS A 125 7.31 -11.53 3.70
CA HIS A 125 5.89 -11.34 3.41
C HIS A 125 5.46 -9.87 3.30
N PHE A 126 6.41 -8.95 3.32
CA PHE A 126 6.15 -7.52 3.21
C PHE A 126 6.76 -6.99 1.93
N LYS A 127 5.94 -6.33 1.13
CA LYS A 127 6.33 -5.78 -0.18
C LYS A 127 5.92 -4.32 -0.27
N TYR A 128 6.71 -3.54 -0.97
CA TYR A 128 6.38 -2.15 -1.27
C TYR A 128 6.57 -1.91 -2.77
N PHE A 129 5.58 -1.28 -3.39
CA PHE A 129 5.64 -0.90 -4.81
C PHE A 129 5.20 0.54 -4.98
N MET A 130 6.02 1.30 -5.67
CA MET A 130 5.62 2.60 -6.21
C MET A 130 5.20 2.37 -7.66
N VAL A 131 3.97 2.76 -7.98
CA VAL A 131 3.32 2.42 -9.26
C VAL A 131 3.01 3.68 -10.04
N PHE A 132 3.48 3.72 -11.27
CA PHE A 132 3.16 4.75 -12.26
C PHE A 132 2.23 4.18 -13.32
N LYS A 133 1.24 4.94 -13.72
CA LYS A 133 0.29 4.50 -14.73
C LYS A 133 0.90 4.50 -16.14
N LYS A 134 1.70 5.51 -16.47
CA LYS A 134 2.25 5.71 -17.82
C LYS A 134 3.76 5.83 -17.87
N ALA A 135 4.39 6.52 -16.96
CA ALA A 135 5.83 6.76 -16.96
C ALA A 135 6.36 6.80 -15.53
N GLY A 136 7.41 6.07 -15.28
CA GLY A 136 8.08 6.01 -13.97
C GLY A 136 9.59 6.16 -14.09
N ASP A 137 10.05 6.72 -15.20
CA ASP A 137 11.47 6.90 -15.49
C ASP A 137 12.10 7.84 -14.47
N GLY A 138 13.28 7.49 -14.01
CA GLY A 138 14.03 8.29 -13.06
C GLY A 138 13.77 7.99 -11.58
N VAL A 139 12.84 7.09 -11.26
CA VAL A 139 12.65 6.60 -9.89
C VAL A 139 13.06 5.13 -9.82
N PRO A 140 14.22 4.81 -9.21
CA PRO A 140 14.67 3.42 -9.10
C PRO A 140 13.65 2.55 -8.36
N GLY A 141 13.34 1.38 -8.93
CA GLY A 141 12.40 0.43 -8.33
C GLY A 141 10.93 0.73 -8.56
N ALA A 142 10.58 1.87 -9.16
CA ALA A 142 9.20 2.14 -9.55
C ALA A 142 8.77 1.25 -10.71
N MET A 143 7.49 0.88 -10.72
CA MET A 143 6.94 -0.01 -11.73
C MET A 143 5.81 0.66 -12.51
N LEU A 144 5.70 0.35 -13.78
CA LEU A 144 4.50 0.66 -14.54
C LEU A 144 3.34 -0.24 -14.08
N LEU A 145 2.13 0.25 -14.22
CA LEU A 145 0.93 -0.43 -13.71
C LEU A 145 0.83 -1.88 -14.20
N ASN A 146 1.02 -2.14 -15.48
CA ASN A 146 0.89 -3.51 -16.00
C ASN A 146 1.94 -4.45 -15.43
N ASP A 147 3.17 -3.97 -15.25
CA ASP A 147 4.24 -4.75 -14.65
C ASP A 147 3.94 -5.04 -13.18
N PHE A 148 3.43 -4.04 -12.46
CA PHE A 148 2.98 -4.22 -11.08
C PHE A 148 1.88 -5.28 -10.98
N LEU A 149 0.86 -5.20 -11.82
CA LEU A 149 -0.26 -6.15 -11.79
C LEU A 149 0.20 -7.58 -12.09
N ASN A 150 1.14 -7.75 -13.01
CA ASN A 150 1.73 -9.05 -13.29
C ASN A 150 2.53 -9.58 -12.09
N THR A 151 3.28 -8.70 -11.44
CA THR A 151 4.02 -9.05 -10.21
C THR A 151 3.06 -9.41 -9.08
N LEU A 152 2.02 -8.63 -8.86
CA LEU A 152 1.01 -8.89 -7.84
C LEU A 152 0.36 -10.26 -8.02
N ALA A 153 0.06 -10.64 -9.25
CA ALA A 153 -0.54 -11.94 -9.55
C ALA A 153 0.35 -13.12 -9.18
N GLN A 154 1.65 -12.91 -8.99
CA GLN A 154 2.60 -13.95 -8.58
C GLN A 154 2.85 -13.99 -7.07
N LEU A 155 2.30 -13.07 -6.32
CA LEU A 155 2.43 -13.02 -4.85
C LEU A 155 1.28 -13.79 -4.17
#